data_a12abce46a2f5e4519bb34ee697dca9c
#
_entry.id   a12abce46a2f5e4519bb34ee697dca9c
#
_cell.length_a   1.000
_cell.length_b   1.000
_cell.length_c   1.000
_cell.angle_alpha   90.00
_cell.angle_beta   90.00
_cell.angle_gamma   90.00
#
_symmetry.space_group_name_H-M   'P 1'
#
loop_
_entity.id
_entity.type
_entity.pdbx_description
1 polymer ?
#
loop_
_entity_poly.entity_id
_entity_poly.type
_entity_poly.pdbx_seq_one_letter_code
_entity_poly.pdbx_strand_id
1 'polypeptide(L)'
;MALFRKKEELDEKKSEREKVEERREEVLARGRRFKYPLQYAKHKVVTLTVIISLVAVFAAGTFVYMMLYKAQSTEDIFYRITQIFPYPVASVDGEKVRYSDYLLIYKSTITPIEKQGMITSGQDFDEMKKYYKREALNSAEDYTYALKLAREMDIKVSDEEVDKAIENHRTAGGVERSEETFNRVLQDNFDLSLNEYRRIIYLSLVSQKVSEKIDELAIVVSDEVQGYIDEGKSLAEIAKAMGDKVEFEETGGLVDRMNIDGGRATAALRLEKGETSKRFVSTSGDGYYFVTLVDKTESTVDYKSLHIPFNELKVRIEKIRKEGKIDERITLDVNEEESEEDVESEE
;
A
#
# COMPACT_ATOMS: atom_id res chain seq x y z
N MET A 1 -19.04 68.63 64.87
CA MET A 1 -18.19 67.63 65.50
C MET A 1 -18.92 66.30 65.73
N ALA A 2 -20.20 66.26 66.16
CA ALA A 2 -20.91 64.99 66.44
C ALA A 2 -21.23 64.11 65.20
N LEU A 3 -21.47 64.70 64.01
CA LEU A 3 -21.73 64.01 62.76
C LEU A 3 -20.48 63.31 62.14
N PHE A 4 -19.31 63.87 62.33
CA PHE A 4 -18.03 63.34 61.91
C PHE A 4 -17.63 62.06 62.74
N ARG A 5 -17.78 62.11 64.04
CA ARG A 5 -17.53 60.99 64.94
C ARG A 5 -18.46 59.83 64.67
N LYS A 6 -19.74 60.10 64.32
CA LYS A 6 -20.70 59.06 64.04
C LYS A 6 -20.41 58.34 62.70
N LYS A 7 -19.78 59.07 61.74
CA LYS A 7 -19.38 58.47 60.43
C LYS A 7 -18.11 57.59 60.57
N GLU A 8 -17.15 58.05 61.38
CA GLU A 8 -15.97 57.26 61.66
C GLU A 8 -16.30 55.97 62.42
N GLU A 9 -17.18 55.97 63.42
CA GLU A 9 -17.65 54.79 64.14
C GLU A 9 -18.45 53.86 63.21
N LEU A 10 -19.16 54.36 62.22
CA LEU A 10 -19.89 53.53 61.24
C LEU A 10 -18.95 52.86 60.23
N ASP A 11 -17.92 53.60 59.78
CA ASP A 11 -16.90 53.07 58.85
C ASP A 11 -15.99 52.06 59.59
N GLU A 12 -15.66 52.29 60.87
CA GLU A 12 -14.89 51.35 61.69
C GLU A 12 -15.68 50.06 61.96
N LYS A 13 -17.01 50.18 62.26
CA LYS A 13 -17.91 49.03 62.41
C LYS A 13 -18.12 48.26 61.11
N LYS A 14 -18.15 48.93 59.94
CA LYS A 14 -18.16 48.25 58.66
C LYS A 14 -16.89 47.51 58.37
N SER A 15 -15.73 48.09 58.65
CA SER A 15 -14.43 47.49 58.47
C SER A 15 -14.24 46.26 59.41
N GLU A 16 -14.75 46.36 60.65
CA GLU A 16 -14.71 45.19 61.56
C GLU A 16 -15.64 44.05 61.10
N ARG A 17 -16.81 44.37 60.55
CA ARG A 17 -17.72 43.35 60.02
C ARG A 17 -17.14 42.67 58.80
N GLU A 18 -16.53 43.39 57.88
CA GLU A 18 -15.83 42.82 56.73
C GLU A 18 -14.68 41.91 57.15
N LYS A 19 -13.89 42.29 58.14
CA LYS A 19 -12.83 41.45 58.71
C LYS A 19 -13.35 40.20 59.41
N VAL A 20 -14.52 40.28 60.05
CA VAL A 20 -15.17 39.15 60.67
C VAL A 20 -15.76 38.20 59.63
N GLU A 21 -16.33 38.73 58.55
CA GLU A 21 -16.82 37.90 57.45
C GLU A 21 -15.67 37.21 56.70
N GLU A 22 -14.59 37.90 56.40
CA GLU A 22 -13.40 37.31 55.79
C GLU A 22 -12.81 36.14 56.67
N ARG A 23 -12.67 36.39 57.98
CA ARG A 23 -12.24 35.32 58.92
C ARG A 23 -13.24 34.17 58.98
N ARG A 24 -14.53 34.46 58.91
CA ARG A 24 -15.56 33.41 58.88
C ARG A 24 -15.50 32.58 57.61
N GLU A 25 -15.29 33.22 56.47
CA GLU A 25 -15.09 32.50 55.22
C GLU A 25 -13.80 31.68 55.20
N GLU A 26 -12.71 32.21 55.75
CA GLU A 26 -11.46 31.47 55.88
C GLU A 26 -11.60 30.23 56.79
N VAL A 27 -12.28 30.37 57.92
CA VAL A 27 -12.56 29.27 58.85
C VAL A 27 -13.49 28.22 58.23
N LEU A 28 -14.53 28.68 57.51
CA LEU A 28 -15.41 27.78 56.78
C LEU A 28 -14.71 27.08 55.62
N ALA A 29 -13.82 27.77 54.92
CA ALA A 29 -12.99 27.17 53.85
C ALA A 29 -12.01 26.13 54.40
N ARG A 30 -11.37 26.43 55.56
CA ARG A 30 -10.55 25.45 56.27
C ARG A 30 -11.36 24.25 56.79
N GLY A 31 -12.55 24.50 57.35
CA GLY A 31 -13.46 23.45 57.81
C GLY A 31 -13.95 22.53 56.70
N ARG A 32 -14.25 23.08 55.52
CA ARG A 32 -14.59 22.30 54.34
C ARG A 32 -13.43 21.44 53.86
N ARG A 33 -12.19 21.94 53.90
CA ARG A 33 -10.98 21.15 53.57
C ARG A 33 -10.79 20.00 54.56
N PHE A 34 -11.09 20.22 55.86
CA PHE A 34 -10.97 19.18 56.88
C PHE A 34 -12.09 18.13 56.86
N LYS A 35 -13.31 18.57 56.51
CA LYS A 35 -14.50 17.71 56.50
C LYS A 35 -14.60 16.82 55.25
N TYR A 36 -13.96 17.22 54.12
CA TYR A 36 -13.99 16.49 52.85
C TYR A 36 -12.60 16.37 52.20
N PRO A 37 -11.59 15.85 52.91
CA PRO A 37 -10.22 15.76 52.34
C PRO A 37 -10.16 14.83 51.11
N LEU A 38 -11.03 13.80 51.07
CA LEU A 38 -11.08 12.83 49.99
C LEU A 38 -11.67 13.42 48.66
N GLN A 39 -12.58 14.40 48.72
CA GLN A 39 -13.11 15.01 47.51
C GLN A 39 -12.08 15.95 46.85
N TYR A 40 -11.36 16.72 47.63
CA TYR A 40 -10.29 17.61 47.09
C TYR A 40 -9.09 16.83 46.57
N ALA A 41 -8.76 15.70 47.17
CA ALA A 41 -7.71 14.81 46.67
C ALA A 41 -8.14 14.09 45.39
N LYS A 42 -9.41 13.63 45.27
CA LYS A 42 -9.94 12.98 44.07
C LYS A 42 -9.87 13.89 42.86
N HIS A 43 -10.29 15.16 42.97
CA HIS A 43 -10.22 16.08 41.83
C HIS A 43 -8.79 16.34 41.36
N LYS A 44 -7.84 16.52 42.27
CA LYS A 44 -6.43 16.71 41.90
C LYS A 44 -5.83 15.46 41.26
N VAL A 45 -6.11 14.28 41.82
CA VAL A 45 -5.64 13.00 41.25
C VAL A 45 -6.24 12.80 39.84
N VAL A 46 -7.55 12.99 39.65
CA VAL A 46 -8.19 12.88 38.36
C VAL A 46 -7.59 13.87 37.34
N THR A 47 -7.44 15.14 37.73
CA THR A 47 -6.84 16.14 36.84
C THR A 47 -5.40 15.80 36.47
N LEU A 48 -4.58 15.34 37.43
CA LEU A 48 -3.21 14.93 37.21
C LEU A 48 -3.16 13.70 36.29
N THR A 49 -4.02 12.72 36.51
CA THR A 49 -4.12 11.52 35.66
C THR A 49 -4.48 11.89 34.22
N VAL A 50 -5.45 12.79 34.02
CA VAL A 50 -5.84 13.29 32.68
C VAL A 50 -4.66 14.00 32.00
N ILE A 51 -3.95 14.88 32.72
CA ILE A 51 -2.77 15.57 32.16
C ILE A 51 -1.67 14.55 31.77
N ILE A 52 -1.34 13.61 32.67
CA ILE A 52 -0.35 12.58 32.39
C ILE A 52 -0.76 11.73 31.18
N SER A 53 -2.05 11.35 31.08
CA SER A 53 -2.58 10.60 29.93
C SER A 53 -2.44 11.37 28.62
N LEU A 54 -2.78 12.67 28.62
CA LEU A 54 -2.62 13.53 27.44
C LEU A 54 -1.15 13.66 27.02
N VAL A 55 -0.25 13.86 27.97
CA VAL A 55 1.21 13.92 27.73
C VAL A 55 1.71 12.59 27.17
N ALA A 56 1.26 11.46 27.72
CA ALA A 56 1.63 10.12 27.23
C ALA A 56 1.14 9.87 25.81
N VAL A 57 -0.11 10.24 25.50
CA VAL A 57 -0.66 10.13 24.12
C VAL A 57 0.12 11.02 23.15
N PHE A 58 0.43 12.24 23.54
CA PHE A 58 1.22 13.16 22.70
C PHE A 58 2.65 12.61 22.47
N ALA A 59 3.31 12.11 23.52
CA ALA A 59 4.64 11.51 23.41
C ALA A 59 4.62 10.26 22.52
N ALA A 60 3.62 9.39 22.68
CA ALA A 60 3.43 8.21 21.83
C ALA A 60 3.20 8.60 20.36
N GLY A 61 2.36 9.59 20.10
CA GLY A 61 2.11 10.10 18.74
C GLY A 61 3.39 10.68 18.11
N THR A 62 4.16 11.45 18.86
CA THR A 62 5.45 12.01 18.43
C THR A 62 6.46 10.88 18.13
N PHE A 63 6.53 9.87 18.99
CA PHE A 63 7.39 8.71 18.78
C PHE A 63 7.03 7.96 17.49
N VAL A 64 5.73 7.66 17.26
CA VAL A 64 5.27 7.02 16.04
C VAL A 64 5.61 7.88 14.81
N TYR A 65 5.39 9.20 14.90
CA TYR A 65 5.76 10.12 13.82
C TYR A 65 7.26 10.05 13.50
N MET A 66 8.13 10.08 14.52
CA MET A 66 9.58 9.98 14.32
C MET A 66 9.98 8.65 13.69
N MET A 67 9.38 7.53 14.15
CA MET A 67 9.67 6.21 13.60
C MET A 67 9.22 6.07 12.15
N LEU A 68 8.04 6.59 11.78
CA LEU A 68 7.54 6.51 10.41
C LEU A 68 8.29 7.46 9.47
N TYR A 69 8.41 8.76 9.80
CA TYR A 69 8.88 9.76 8.84
C TYR A 69 10.38 10.08 8.92
N LYS A 70 11.05 9.79 10.04
CA LYS A 70 12.49 10.03 10.19
C LYS A 70 13.31 8.75 10.14
N ALA A 71 12.91 7.75 10.93
CA ALA A 71 13.60 6.46 10.94
C ALA A 71 13.14 5.53 9.80
N GLN A 72 11.99 5.82 9.16
CA GLN A 72 11.40 5.03 8.06
C GLN A 72 11.31 3.54 8.41
N SER A 73 10.86 3.27 9.66
CA SER A 73 10.77 1.92 10.19
C SER A 73 9.75 1.10 9.42
N THR A 74 10.15 -0.10 9.07
CA THR A 74 9.30 -1.10 8.37
C THR A 74 8.84 -2.23 9.31
N GLU A 75 9.05 -2.07 10.62
CA GLU A 75 8.66 -3.08 11.60
C GLU A 75 7.13 -3.27 11.65
N ASP A 76 6.71 -4.51 11.90
CA ASP A 76 5.30 -4.92 11.91
C ASP A 76 4.44 -4.11 12.88
N ILE A 77 5.00 -3.67 14.02
CA ILE A 77 4.28 -2.83 14.98
C ILE A 77 3.82 -1.49 14.36
N PHE A 78 4.67 -0.84 13.54
CA PHE A 78 4.32 0.41 12.88
C PHE A 78 3.36 0.18 11.73
N TYR A 79 3.50 -0.93 11.00
CA TYR A 79 2.53 -1.34 10.00
C TYR A 79 1.12 -1.48 10.61
N ARG A 80 0.98 -2.20 11.74
CA ARG A 80 -0.32 -2.33 12.44
C ARG A 80 -0.88 -1.00 12.92
N ILE A 81 -0.04 -0.10 13.43
CA ILE A 81 -0.45 1.25 13.81
C ILE A 81 -1.00 2.02 12.60
N THR A 82 -0.35 1.91 11.43
CA THR A 82 -0.79 2.62 10.20
C THR A 82 -2.06 2.02 9.58
N GLN A 83 -2.41 0.79 9.90
CA GLN A 83 -3.73 0.22 9.54
C GLN A 83 -4.89 0.88 10.32
N ILE A 84 -4.66 1.20 11.60
CA ILE A 84 -5.67 1.81 12.48
C ILE A 84 -5.72 3.33 12.24
N PHE A 85 -4.55 3.97 12.15
CA PHE A 85 -4.41 5.41 11.96
C PHE A 85 -3.90 5.67 10.54
N PRO A 86 -4.70 6.30 9.66
CA PRO A 86 -4.37 6.47 8.24
C PRO A 86 -3.30 7.56 8.03
N TYR A 87 -2.07 7.29 8.46
CA TYR A 87 -0.92 8.15 8.17
C TYR A 87 -0.64 8.13 6.66
N PRO A 88 -0.47 9.28 6.01
CA PRO A 88 -0.07 9.35 4.60
C PRO A 88 1.45 9.29 4.47
N VAL A 89 1.97 8.45 3.57
CA VAL A 89 3.42 8.41 3.22
C VAL A 89 3.76 9.41 2.12
N ALA A 90 2.81 9.68 1.24
CA ALA A 90 2.90 10.64 0.15
C ALA A 90 1.51 11.20 -0.18
N SER A 91 1.44 12.11 -1.16
CA SER A 91 0.21 12.48 -1.84
C SER A 91 0.42 12.51 -3.35
N VAL A 92 -0.55 12.03 -4.11
CA VAL A 92 -0.53 11.95 -5.58
C VAL A 92 -1.74 12.67 -6.13
N ASP A 93 -1.51 13.78 -6.82
CA ASP A 93 -2.55 14.64 -7.41
C ASP A 93 -3.70 14.96 -6.42
N GLY A 94 -3.31 15.28 -5.17
CA GLY A 94 -4.20 15.63 -4.06
C GLY A 94 -4.73 14.44 -3.23
N GLU A 95 -4.55 13.20 -3.69
CA GLU A 95 -4.95 11.99 -2.94
C GLU A 95 -3.84 11.52 -2.01
N LYS A 96 -4.23 11.08 -0.81
CA LYS A 96 -3.27 10.61 0.20
C LYS A 96 -2.89 9.16 -0.03
N VAL A 97 -1.60 8.90 -0.21
CA VAL A 97 -1.03 7.55 -0.24
C VAL A 97 -0.95 7.01 1.19
N ARG A 98 -1.61 5.90 1.46
CA ARG A 98 -1.65 5.30 2.80
C ARG A 98 -0.31 4.66 3.14
N TYR A 99 0.23 5.00 4.30
CA TYR A 99 1.47 4.40 4.80
C TYR A 99 1.35 2.87 4.95
N SER A 100 0.15 2.38 5.34
CA SER A 100 -0.12 0.93 5.44
C SER A 100 -0.04 0.21 4.09
N ASP A 101 -0.47 0.83 2.98
CA ASP A 101 -0.38 0.20 1.65
C ASP A 101 1.09 0.14 1.20
N TYR A 102 1.87 1.21 1.42
CA TYR A 102 3.32 1.22 1.19
C TYR A 102 4.03 0.11 1.96
N LEU A 103 3.81 0.01 3.29
CA LEU A 103 4.45 -1.03 4.10
C LEU A 103 4.01 -2.44 3.73
N LEU A 104 2.74 -2.62 3.34
CA LEU A 104 2.22 -3.90 2.88
C LEU A 104 2.90 -4.36 1.59
N ILE A 105 3.05 -3.46 0.62
CA ILE A 105 3.73 -3.74 -0.65
C ILE A 105 5.20 -4.07 -0.38
N TYR A 106 5.90 -3.24 0.40
CA TYR A 106 7.27 -3.50 0.78
C TYR A 106 7.44 -4.87 1.44
N LYS A 107 6.61 -5.19 2.44
CA LYS A 107 6.62 -6.47 3.15
C LYS A 107 6.41 -7.65 2.18
N SER A 108 5.44 -7.54 1.29
CA SER A 108 5.13 -8.61 0.33
C SER A 108 6.27 -8.92 -0.64
N THR A 109 7.13 -7.94 -0.91
CA THR A 109 8.27 -8.07 -1.82
C THR A 109 9.53 -8.51 -1.09
N ILE A 110 9.87 -7.88 0.04
CA ILE A 110 11.13 -8.14 0.72
C ILE A 110 11.14 -9.48 1.50
N THR A 111 10.01 -9.87 2.09
CA THR A 111 9.95 -11.07 2.95
C THR A 111 10.32 -12.36 2.22
N PRO A 112 9.84 -12.65 0.99
CA PRO A 112 10.29 -13.84 0.25
C PRO A 112 11.79 -13.84 -0.01
N ILE A 113 12.36 -12.70 -0.34
CA ILE A 113 13.80 -12.55 -0.62
C ILE A 113 14.62 -12.84 0.63
N GLU A 114 14.23 -12.28 1.78
CA GLU A 114 14.88 -12.54 3.07
C GLU A 114 14.78 -14.01 3.49
N LYS A 115 13.60 -14.63 3.32
CA LYS A 115 13.37 -16.03 3.72
C LYS A 115 14.08 -17.04 2.81
N GLN A 116 14.25 -16.74 1.54
CA GLN A 116 14.97 -17.60 0.60
C GLN A 116 16.48 -17.53 0.78
N GLY A 117 16.99 -16.59 1.62
CA GLY A 117 18.41 -16.43 1.88
C GLY A 117 19.22 -16.03 0.64
N MET A 118 18.56 -15.44 -0.36
CA MET A 118 19.24 -15.00 -1.59
C MET A 118 20.30 -13.95 -1.30
N ILE A 119 20.11 -13.14 -0.25
CA ILE A 119 21.07 -12.15 0.22
C ILE A 119 21.02 -12.14 1.75
N THR A 120 22.12 -12.44 2.43
CA THR A 120 22.12 -12.69 3.87
C THR A 120 22.68 -11.57 4.74
N SER A 121 23.56 -10.72 4.25
CA SER A 121 24.10 -9.55 4.99
C SER A 121 25.08 -8.76 4.14
N GLY A 122 25.29 -7.49 4.51
CA GLY A 122 26.32 -6.61 3.92
C GLY A 122 25.70 -5.36 3.29
N GLN A 123 26.55 -4.57 2.66
CA GLN A 123 26.18 -3.31 2.01
C GLN A 123 25.14 -3.54 0.90
N ASP A 124 25.29 -4.58 0.11
CA ASP A 124 24.37 -4.99 -0.95
C ASP A 124 22.94 -5.24 -0.42
N PHE A 125 22.82 -5.78 0.81
CA PHE A 125 21.51 -6.03 1.43
C PHE A 125 20.80 -4.73 1.82
N ASP A 126 21.54 -3.75 2.36
CA ASP A 126 20.95 -2.46 2.74
C ASP A 126 20.57 -1.63 1.50
N GLU A 127 21.35 -1.70 0.43
CA GLU A 127 21.04 -1.06 -0.86
C GLU A 127 19.80 -1.70 -1.50
N MET A 128 19.75 -3.01 -1.53
CA MET A 128 18.56 -3.73 -1.98
C MET A 128 17.29 -3.34 -1.18
N LYS A 129 17.37 -3.23 0.15
CA LYS A 129 16.25 -2.77 0.97
C LYS A 129 15.83 -1.35 0.60
N LYS A 130 16.76 -0.45 0.32
CA LYS A 130 16.45 0.91 -0.13
C LYS A 130 15.74 0.88 -1.48
N TYR A 131 16.26 0.10 -2.43
CA TYR A 131 15.64 -0.10 -3.73
C TYR A 131 14.18 -0.59 -3.60
N TYR A 132 13.93 -1.68 -2.85
CA TYR A 132 12.56 -2.18 -2.67
C TYR A 132 11.66 -1.25 -1.87
N LYS A 133 12.19 -0.42 -0.97
CA LYS A 133 11.41 0.66 -0.34
C LYS A 133 10.97 1.70 -1.37
N ARG A 134 11.85 2.09 -2.29
CA ARG A 134 11.51 3.02 -3.38
C ARG A 134 10.45 2.42 -4.29
N GLU A 135 10.65 1.19 -4.75
CA GLU A 135 9.69 0.48 -5.60
C GLU A 135 8.32 0.31 -4.93
N ALA A 136 8.31 0.00 -3.63
CA ALA A 136 7.06 -0.10 -2.87
C ALA A 136 6.34 1.26 -2.74
N LEU A 137 7.09 2.36 -2.61
CA LEU A 137 6.52 3.71 -2.58
C LEU A 137 5.95 4.08 -3.95
N ASN A 138 6.69 3.86 -5.03
CA ASN A 138 6.23 4.07 -6.40
C ASN A 138 4.94 3.27 -6.65
N SER A 139 4.92 1.99 -6.31
CA SER A 139 3.72 1.14 -6.48
C SER A 139 2.53 1.63 -5.64
N ALA A 140 2.76 2.10 -4.41
CA ALA A 140 1.69 2.65 -3.56
C ALA A 140 1.12 3.97 -4.13
N GLU A 141 1.97 4.80 -4.74
CA GLU A 141 1.58 6.00 -5.46
C GLU A 141 0.73 5.66 -6.69
N ASP A 142 1.19 4.70 -7.50
CA ASP A 142 0.52 4.22 -8.70
C ASP A 142 -0.87 3.66 -8.36
N TYR A 143 -0.97 2.80 -7.35
CA TYR A 143 -2.25 2.28 -6.89
C TYR A 143 -3.17 3.38 -6.35
N THR A 144 -2.62 4.39 -5.65
CA THR A 144 -3.42 5.51 -5.15
C THR A 144 -3.97 6.35 -6.30
N TYR A 145 -3.17 6.59 -7.34
CA TYR A 145 -3.64 7.27 -8.54
C TYR A 145 -4.67 6.46 -9.31
N ALA A 146 -4.46 5.14 -9.45
CA ALA A 146 -5.44 4.25 -10.04
C ALA A 146 -6.76 4.25 -9.25
N LEU A 147 -6.73 4.24 -7.91
CA LEU A 147 -7.92 4.37 -7.06
C LEU A 147 -8.66 5.69 -7.28
N LYS A 148 -7.94 6.80 -7.51
CA LYS A 148 -8.53 8.10 -7.86
C LYS A 148 -9.26 8.00 -9.19
N LEU A 149 -8.57 7.54 -10.24
CA LEU A 149 -9.16 7.38 -11.58
C LEU A 149 -10.35 6.42 -11.58
N ALA A 150 -10.28 5.33 -10.82
CA ALA A 150 -11.38 4.38 -10.68
C ALA A 150 -12.65 5.07 -10.12
N ARG A 151 -12.49 5.93 -9.10
CA ARG A 151 -13.62 6.72 -8.55
C ARG A 151 -14.17 7.71 -9.58
N GLU A 152 -13.32 8.40 -10.31
CA GLU A 152 -13.72 9.36 -11.33
C GLU A 152 -14.47 8.71 -12.50
N MET A 153 -14.14 7.46 -12.83
CA MET A 153 -14.74 6.69 -13.92
C MET A 153 -15.82 5.70 -13.47
N ASP A 154 -16.22 5.72 -12.19
CA ASP A 154 -17.16 4.76 -11.56
C ASP A 154 -16.77 3.27 -11.78
N ILE A 155 -15.46 3.00 -11.84
CA ILE A 155 -14.91 1.64 -11.91
C ILE A 155 -14.92 1.05 -10.50
N LYS A 156 -15.52 -0.14 -10.35
CA LYS A 156 -15.62 -0.86 -9.09
C LYS A 156 -15.02 -2.25 -9.21
N VAL A 157 -14.41 -2.69 -8.13
CA VAL A 157 -13.96 -4.07 -7.93
C VAL A 157 -14.79 -4.62 -6.78
N SER A 158 -15.51 -5.70 -7.04
CA SER A 158 -16.34 -6.36 -6.03
C SER A 158 -15.53 -7.38 -5.21
N ASP A 159 -16.06 -7.75 -4.04
CA ASP A 159 -15.44 -8.80 -3.22
C ASP A 159 -15.40 -10.14 -3.96
N GLU A 160 -16.41 -10.45 -4.78
CA GLU A 160 -16.45 -11.66 -5.59
C GLU A 160 -15.35 -11.70 -6.65
N GLU A 161 -14.97 -10.56 -7.23
CA GLU A 161 -13.85 -10.48 -8.18
C GLU A 161 -12.51 -10.71 -7.46
N VAL A 162 -12.36 -10.18 -6.24
CA VAL A 162 -11.18 -10.44 -5.41
C VAL A 162 -11.10 -11.91 -5.04
N ASP A 163 -12.22 -12.51 -4.62
CA ASP A 163 -12.29 -13.94 -4.27
C ASP A 163 -11.94 -14.82 -5.46
N LYS A 164 -12.45 -14.50 -6.65
CA LYS A 164 -12.16 -15.22 -7.89
C LYS A 164 -10.67 -15.10 -8.28
N ALA A 165 -10.06 -13.93 -8.12
CA ALA A 165 -8.64 -13.75 -8.40
C ALA A 165 -7.78 -14.59 -7.43
N ILE A 166 -8.12 -14.61 -6.14
CA ILE A 166 -7.46 -15.46 -5.14
C ILE A 166 -7.63 -16.94 -5.47
N GLU A 167 -8.83 -17.35 -5.88
CA GLU A 167 -9.11 -18.72 -6.31
C GLU A 167 -8.25 -19.10 -7.53
N ASN A 168 -8.12 -18.22 -8.51
CA ASN A 168 -7.22 -18.45 -9.66
C ASN A 168 -5.77 -18.63 -9.23
N HIS A 169 -5.28 -17.88 -8.24
CA HIS A 169 -3.93 -18.07 -7.68
C HIS A 169 -3.81 -19.37 -6.89
N ARG A 170 -4.86 -19.79 -6.18
CA ARG A 170 -4.92 -21.04 -5.44
C ARG A 170 -4.88 -22.26 -6.38
N THR A 171 -5.48 -22.14 -7.56
CA THR A 171 -5.56 -23.19 -8.58
C THR A 171 -4.56 -23.06 -9.72
N ALA A 172 -3.64 -22.08 -9.62
CA ALA A 172 -2.62 -21.84 -10.66
C ALA A 172 -1.81 -23.10 -10.93
N GLY A 173 -1.38 -23.26 -12.19
CA GLY A 173 -0.64 -24.44 -12.63
C GLY A 173 -1.46 -25.73 -12.66
N GLY A 174 -2.81 -25.67 -12.54
CA GLY A 174 -3.69 -26.83 -12.52
C GLY A 174 -3.57 -27.69 -11.23
N VAL A 175 -3.00 -27.13 -10.17
CA VAL A 175 -2.93 -27.76 -8.84
C VAL A 175 -3.88 -27.05 -7.90
N GLU A 176 -4.93 -27.75 -7.49
CA GLU A 176 -5.85 -27.23 -6.49
C GLU A 176 -5.22 -27.32 -5.09
N ARG A 177 -4.93 -26.16 -4.47
CA ARG A 177 -4.48 -26.08 -3.08
C ARG A 177 -5.68 -25.85 -2.18
N SER A 178 -5.73 -26.53 -1.04
CA SER A 178 -6.74 -26.21 -0.03
C SER A 178 -6.52 -24.78 0.50
N GLU A 179 -7.58 -24.18 0.99
CA GLU A 179 -7.51 -22.84 1.61
C GLU A 179 -6.49 -22.81 2.77
N GLU A 180 -6.46 -23.84 3.60
CA GLU A 180 -5.51 -23.96 4.70
C GLU A 180 -4.06 -23.99 4.19
N THR A 181 -3.79 -24.77 3.13
CA THR A 181 -2.45 -24.84 2.52
C THR A 181 -2.05 -23.51 1.91
N PHE A 182 -2.98 -22.83 1.22
CA PHE A 182 -2.74 -21.53 0.64
C PHE A 182 -2.43 -20.47 1.72
N ASN A 183 -3.23 -20.40 2.79
CA ASN A 183 -3.01 -19.51 3.91
C ASN A 183 -1.66 -19.77 4.59
N ARG A 184 -1.24 -21.04 4.70
CA ARG A 184 0.08 -21.38 5.23
C ARG A 184 1.20 -20.88 4.33
N VAL A 185 1.07 -21.02 3.01
CA VAL A 185 2.05 -20.50 2.04
C VAL A 185 2.16 -18.97 2.15
N LEU A 186 1.04 -18.26 2.26
CA LEU A 186 1.05 -16.81 2.47
C LEU A 186 1.80 -16.42 3.76
N GLN A 187 1.55 -17.14 4.86
CA GLN A 187 2.19 -16.87 6.14
C GLN A 187 3.68 -17.26 6.13
N ASP A 188 4.00 -18.45 5.63
CA ASP A 188 5.36 -18.99 5.70
C ASP A 188 6.32 -18.28 4.74
N ASN A 189 5.87 -17.91 3.53
CA ASN A 189 6.75 -17.32 2.52
C ASN A 189 6.71 -15.79 2.50
N PHE A 190 5.55 -15.18 2.77
CA PHE A 190 5.33 -13.74 2.62
C PHE A 190 5.06 -13.03 3.94
N ASP A 191 4.83 -13.79 5.03
CA ASP A 191 4.37 -13.27 6.32
C ASP A 191 3.08 -12.44 6.20
N LEU A 192 2.17 -12.86 5.32
CA LEU A 192 0.90 -12.20 5.04
C LEU A 192 -0.29 -13.01 5.57
N SER A 193 -1.24 -12.31 6.15
CA SER A 193 -2.60 -12.83 6.36
C SER A 193 -3.40 -12.82 5.06
N LEU A 194 -4.46 -13.63 4.98
CA LEU A 194 -5.39 -13.61 3.84
C LEU A 194 -6.00 -12.20 3.60
N ASN A 195 -6.30 -11.45 4.66
CA ASN A 195 -6.84 -10.10 4.51
C ASN A 195 -5.84 -9.11 3.91
N GLU A 196 -4.57 -9.22 4.25
CA GLU A 196 -3.50 -8.42 3.66
C GLU A 196 -3.31 -8.79 2.19
N TYR A 197 -3.32 -10.08 1.87
CA TYR A 197 -3.27 -10.55 0.49
C TYR A 197 -4.48 -10.06 -0.32
N ARG A 198 -5.70 -10.12 0.23
CA ARG A 198 -6.91 -9.54 -0.39
C ARG A 198 -6.74 -8.06 -0.71
N ARG A 199 -6.09 -7.30 0.17
CA ARG A 199 -5.82 -5.88 -0.09
C ARG A 199 -4.90 -5.68 -1.28
N ILE A 200 -3.83 -6.46 -1.41
CA ILE A 200 -2.92 -6.44 -2.56
C ILE A 200 -3.69 -6.76 -3.84
N ILE A 201 -4.45 -7.84 -3.85
CA ILE A 201 -5.27 -8.26 -5.00
C ILE A 201 -6.29 -7.19 -5.39
N TYR A 202 -6.97 -6.58 -4.41
CA TYR A 202 -7.90 -5.48 -4.66
C TYR A 202 -7.21 -4.30 -5.36
N LEU A 203 -6.05 -3.85 -4.86
CA LEU A 203 -5.29 -2.75 -5.46
C LEU A 203 -4.85 -3.09 -6.90
N SER A 204 -4.35 -4.30 -7.11
CA SER A 204 -3.96 -4.80 -8.43
C SER A 204 -5.14 -4.83 -9.41
N LEU A 205 -6.30 -5.37 -9.01
CA LEU A 205 -7.50 -5.41 -9.84
C LEU A 205 -8.05 -4.01 -10.18
N VAL A 206 -7.97 -3.06 -9.24
CA VAL A 206 -8.35 -1.67 -9.54
C VAL A 206 -7.42 -1.08 -10.58
N SER A 207 -6.10 -1.22 -10.40
CA SER A 207 -5.10 -0.73 -11.35
C SER A 207 -5.29 -1.35 -12.73
N GLN A 208 -5.49 -2.67 -12.79
CA GLN A 208 -5.75 -3.41 -14.02
C GLN A 208 -6.98 -2.89 -14.76
N LYS A 209 -8.13 -2.77 -14.08
CA LYS A 209 -9.38 -2.27 -14.71
C LYS A 209 -9.26 -0.83 -15.19
N VAL A 210 -8.52 0.00 -14.45
CA VAL A 210 -8.25 1.38 -14.87
C VAL A 210 -7.37 1.39 -16.11
N SER A 211 -6.23 0.66 -16.08
CA SER A 211 -5.31 0.56 -17.21
C SER A 211 -6.03 0.06 -18.48
N GLU A 212 -6.80 -1.02 -18.36
CA GLU A 212 -7.61 -1.55 -19.45
C GLU A 212 -8.62 -0.52 -20.00
N LYS A 213 -9.20 0.30 -19.12
CA LYS A 213 -10.20 1.30 -19.50
C LYS A 213 -9.60 2.52 -20.22
N ILE A 214 -8.40 2.96 -19.80
CA ILE A 214 -7.80 4.20 -20.31
C ILE A 214 -6.84 3.97 -21.46
N ASP A 215 -6.35 2.75 -21.68
CA ASP A 215 -5.39 2.43 -22.73
C ASP A 215 -6.12 2.00 -24.03
N GLU A 216 -6.68 3.00 -24.71
CA GLU A 216 -7.39 2.78 -25.98
C GLU A 216 -6.45 2.21 -27.06
N LEU A 217 -5.16 2.55 -27.02
CA LEU A 217 -4.18 2.04 -27.98
C LEU A 217 -3.97 0.54 -27.80
N ALA A 218 -3.82 0.06 -26.58
CA ALA A 218 -3.66 -1.37 -26.30
C ALA A 218 -4.89 -2.17 -26.76
N ILE A 219 -6.11 -1.61 -26.63
CA ILE A 219 -7.33 -2.25 -27.12
C ILE A 219 -7.25 -2.38 -28.66
N VAL A 220 -6.97 -1.30 -29.38
CA VAL A 220 -6.88 -1.30 -30.86
C VAL A 220 -5.80 -2.27 -31.33
N VAL A 221 -4.61 -2.24 -30.73
CA VAL A 221 -3.50 -3.14 -31.07
C VAL A 221 -3.90 -4.59 -30.82
N SER A 222 -4.56 -4.89 -29.70
CA SER A 222 -4.98 -6.26 -29.38
C SER A 222 -6.06 -6.79 -30.32
N ASP A 223 -6.96 -5.94 -30.81
CA ASP A 223 -7.97 -6.31 -31.81
C ASP A 223 -7.31 -6.57 -33.18
N GLU A 224 -6.28 -5.80 -33.55
CA GLU A 224 -5.47 -6.04 -34.74
C GLU A 224 -4.72 -7.37 -34.69
N VAL A 225 -4.09 -7.67 -33.54
CA VAL A 225 -3.44 -8.96 -33.27
C VAL A 225 -4.42 -10.12 -33.38
N GLN A 226 -5.62 -10.00 -32.80
CA GLN A 226 -6.66 -11.03 -32.93
C GLN A 226 -7.03 -11.28 -34.38
N GLY A 227 -7.16 -10.21 -35.17
CA GLY A 227 -7.42 -10.32 -36.62
C GLY A 227 -6.35 -11.13 -37.36
N TYR A 228 -5.09 -10.89 -37.06
CA TYR A 228 -3.98 -11.67 -37.64
C TYR A 228 -3.97 -13.14 -37.16
N ILE A 229 -4.35 -13.43 -35.95
CA ILE A 229 -4.51 -14.80 -35.45
C ILE A 229 -5.63 -15.49 -36.18
N ASP A 230 -6.76 -14.83 -36.43
CA ASP A 230 -7.91 -15.35 -37.17
C ASP A 230 -7.57 -15.61 -38.65
N GLU A 231 -6.60 -14.86 -39.21
CA GLU A 231 -6.01 -15.11 -40.55
C GLU A 231 -5.02 -16.30 -40.56
N GLY A 232 -4.70 -16.89 -39.39
CA GLY A 232 -3.80 -18.01 -39.27
C GLY A 232 -2.31 -17.66 -39.17
N LYS A 233 -1.95 -16.38 -38.92
CA LYS A 233 -0.57 -15.97 -38.72
C LYS A 233 -0.07 -16.43 -37.34
N SER A 234 1.20 -16.83 -37.28
CA SER A 234 1.87 -17.14 -36.02
C SER A 234 2.19 -15.87 -35.21
N LEU A 235 2.34 -16.00 -33.87
CA LEU A 235 2.70 -14.87 -33.00
C LEU A 235 4.02 -14.21 -33.42
N ALA A 236 5.00 -14.97 -33.91
CA ALA A 236 6.27 -14.45 -34.41
C ALA A 236 6.11 -13.62 -35.71
N GLU A 237 5.22 -14.02 -36.61
CA GLU A 237 4.91 -13.23 -37.82
C GLU A 237 4.16 -11.96 -37.45
N ILE A 238 3.24 -12.03 -36.49
CA ILE A 238 2.51 -10.88 -35.97
C ILE A 238 3.45 -9.87 -35.34
N ALA A 239 4.38 -10.34 -34.49
CA ALA A 239 5.39 -9.48 -33.85
C ALA A 239 6.23 -8.71 -34.87
N LYS A 240 6.66 -9.39 -35.97
CA LYS A 240 7.39 -8.71 -37.05
C LYS A 240 6.55 -7.65 -37.78
N ALA A 241 5.25 -7.90 -37.93
CA ALA A 241 4.34 -6.96 -38.60
C ALA A 241 4.01 -5.76 -37.70
N MET A 242 3.87 -5.97 -36.40
CA MET A 242 3.44 -4.97 -35.41
C MET A 242 4.62 -4.13 -34.86
N GLY A 243 5.86 -4.65 -34.92
CA GLY A 243 7.07 -3.98 -34.40
C GLY A 243 6.95 -3.66 -32.91
N ASP A 244 7.39 -2.46 -32.53
CA ASP A 244 7.48 -2.00 -31.13
C ASP A 244 6.11 -1.87 -30.40
N LYS A 245 5.00 -2.16 -31.07
CA LYS A 245 3.68 -2.16 -30.46
C LYS A 245 3.42 -3.38 -29.59
N VAL A 246 4.19 -4.44 -29.78
CA VAL A 246 4.02 -5.74 -29.12
C VAL A 246 5.37 -6.33 -28.78
N GLU A 247 5.40 -7.08 -27.69
CA GLU A 247 6.60 -7.80 -27.21
C GLU A 247 6.38 -9.30 -27.43
N PHE A 248 7.32 -9.94 -28.13
CA PHE A 248 7.26 -11.38 -28.40
C PHE A 248 8.29 -12.13 -27.57
N GLU A 249 7.84 -13.14 -26.85
CA GLU A 249 8.70 -13.98 -26.02
C GLU A 249 8.46 -15.47 -26.30
N GLU A 250 9.51 -16.25 -26.20
CA GLU A 250 9.49 -17.71 -26.18
C GLU A 250 10.09 -18.24 -24.88
N THR A 251 9.49 -19.25 -24.28
CA THR A 251 10.07 -19.88 -23.07
C THR A 251 11.43 -20.55 -23.34
N GLY A 252 11.72 -20.83 -24.62
CA GLY A 252 12.98 -21.46 -25.03
C GLY A 252 13.12 -22.91 -24.54
N GLY A 253 12.05 -23.51 -24.08
CA GLY A 253 11.97 -24.87 -23.56
C GLY A 253 10.92 -25.04 -22.48
N LEU A 254 10.86 -26.23 -21.91
CA LEU A 254 9.88 -26.58 -20.89
C LEU A 254 10.15 -25.85 -19.57
N VAL A 255 9.22 -25.00 -19.15
CA VAL A 255 9.21 -24.33 -17.85
C VAL A 255 8.21 -25.00 -16.90
N ASP A 256 8.37 -24.79 -15.60
CA ASP A 256 7.44 -25.33 -14.61
C ASP A 256 6.02 -24.80 -14.85
N ARG A 257 5.01 -25.66 -14.77
CA ARG A 257 3.59 -25.28 -14.92
C ARG A 257 3.11 -24.26 -13.89
N MET A 258 3.83 -24.17 -12.76
CA MET A 258 3.59 -23.23 -11.66
C MET A 258 4.30 -21.91 -11.84
N ASN A 259 4.94 -21.67 -12.99
CA ASN A 259 5.68 -20.45 -13.25
C ASN A 259 4.81 -19.21 -13.00
N ILE A 260 5.38 -18.24 -12.29
CA ILE A 260 4.72 -16.95 -12.01
C ILE A 260 5.04 -16.01 -13.18
N ASP A 261 4.22 -16.07 -14.21
CA ASP A 261 4.42 -15.41 -15.49
C ASP A 261 3.19 -14.60 -15.96
N GLY A 262 2.45 -14.03 -15.02
CA GLY A 262 1.22 -13.30 -15.37
C GLY A 262 0.07 -14.18 -15.84
N GLY A 263 0.16 -15.52 -15.66
CA GLY A 263 -0.87 -16.48 -16.05
C GLY A 263 -0.67 -17.11 -17.43
N ARG A 264 0.46 -16.83 -18.11
CA ARG A 264 0.79 -17.37 -19.44
C ARG A 264 0.86 -18.89 -19.44
N ALA A 265 1.61 -19.49 -18.49
CA ALA A 265 1.68 -20.95 -18.35
C ALA A 265 0.30 -21.56 -18.10
N THR A 266 -0.52 -20.95 -17.24
CA THR A 266 -1.89 -21.40 -16.96
C THR A 266 -2.79 -21.31 -18.21
N ALA A 267 -2.65 -20.27 -19.02
CA ALA A 267 -3.37 -20.15 -20.29
C ALA A 267 -2.92 -21.22 -21.28
N ALA A 268 -1.61 -21.42 -21.45
CA ALA A 268 -1.03 -22.41 -22.35
C ALA A 268 -1.47 -23.85 -22.01
N LEU A 269 -1.55 -24.22 -20.73
CA LEU A 269 -1.99 -25.55 -20.29
C LEU A 269 -3.39 -25.93 -20.73
N ARG A 270 -4.26 -24.95 -21.02
CA ARG A 270 -5.64 -25.15 -21.49
C ARG A 270 -5.76 -25.37 -23.00
N LEU A 271 -4.66 -25.18 -23.73
CA LEU A 271 -4.62 -25.23 -25.20
C LEU A 271 -4.20 -26.63 -25.68
N GLU A 272 -4.56 -26.95 -26.92
CA GLU A 272 -3.95 -28.04 -27.66
C GLU A 272 -2.63 -27.58 -28.30
N LYS A 273 -1.76 -28.52 -28.63
CA LYS A 273 -0.45 -28.23 -29.24
C LYS A 273 -0.62 -27.46 -30.55
N GLY A 274 0.00 -26.29 -30.64
CA GLY A 274 -0.08 -25.37 -31.77
C GLY A 274 -1.30 -24.43 -31.73
N GLU A 275 -2.19 -24.59 -30.76
CA GLU A 275 -3.32 -23.69 -30.57
C GLU A 275 -2.88 -22.38 -29.91
N THR A 276 -3.50 -21.27 -30.35
CA THR A 276 -3.29 -19.94 -29.78
C THR A 276 -4.51 -19.53 -28.94
N SER A 277 -4.27 -18.97 -27.75
CA SER A 277 -5.32 -18.48 -26.87
C SER A 277 -6.07 -17.28 -27.48
N LYS A 278 -7.27 -17.05 -26.97
CA LYS A 278 -7.90 -15.70 -27.08
C LYS A 278 -7.13 -14.72 -26.20
N ARG A 279 -7.35 -13.41 -26.50
CA ARG A 279 -6.86 -12.32 -25.65
C ARG A 279 -7.25 -12.51 -24.19
N PHE A 280 -6.29 -12.34 -23.28
CA PHE A 280 -6.55 -12.25 -21.86
C PHE A 280 -5.69 -11.17 -21.22
N VAL A 281 -6.14 -10.63 -20.10
CA VAL A 281 -5.34 -9.70 -19.29
C VAL A 281 -4.49 -10.52 -18.32
N SER A 282 -3.23 -10.14 -18.18
CA SER A 282 -2.34 -10.84 -17.24
C SER A 282 -2.80 -10.68 -15.80
N THR A 283 -2.40 -11.61 -14.94
CA THR A 283 -2.67 -11.52 -13.50
C THR A 283 -1.85 -10.43 -12.81
N SER A 284 -0.77 -9.94 -13.44
CA SER A 284 -0.01 -8.77 -13.03
C SER A 284 -0.65 -7.44 -13.44
N GLY A 285 -1.59 -7.47 -14.40
CA GLY A 285 -2.29 -6.27 -14.86
C GLY A 285 -1.47 -5.37 -15.79
N ASP A 286 -0.36 -5.88 -16.34
CA ASP A 286 0.60 -5.14 -17.17
C ASP A 286 0.20 -5.04 -18.65
N GLY A 287 -0.78 -5.82 -19.11
CA GLY A 287 -1.20 -5.77 -20.49
C GLY A 287 -2.09 -6.91 -20.94
N TYR A 288 -2.35 -6.96 -22.24
CA TYR A 288 -2.99 -8.09 -22.91
C TYR A 288 -1.96 -9.10 -23.36
N TYR A 289 -2.33 -10.39 -23.27
CA TYR A 289 -1.53 -11.49 -23.75
C TYR A 289 -2.28 -12.39 -24.70
N PHE A 290 -1.51 -12.96 -25.66
CA PHE A 290 -1.86 -14.12 -26.47
C PHE A 290 -0.76 -15.16 -26.27
N VAL A 291 -1.12 -16.43 -26.17
CA VAL A 291 -0.18 -17.51 -25.90
C VAL A 291 -0.45 -18.66 -26.89
N THR A 292 0.61 -19.20 -27.49
CA THR A 292 0.55 -20.41 -28.31
C THR A 292 1.25 -21.57 -27.60
N LEU A 293 0.58 -22.69 -27.39
CA LEU A 293 1.19 -23.89 -26.80
C LEU A 293 2.16 -24.54 -27.78
N VAL A 294 3.42 -24.71 -27.37
CA VAL A 294 4.45 -25.45 -28.13
C VAL A 294 4.46 -26.91 -27.70
N ASP A 295 4.57 -27.18 -26.40
CA ASP A 295 4.53 -28.54 -25.83
C ASP A 295 4.13 -28.50 -24.35
N LYS A 296 3.65 -29.64 -23.81
CA LYS A 296 3.34 -29.75 -22.39
C LYS A 296 3.52 -31.18 -21.89
N THR A 297 3.91 -31.28 -20.61
CA THR A 297 3.94 -32.53 -19.84
C THR A 297 3.00 -32.44 -18.64
N GLU A 298 3.05 -33.39 -17.74
CA GLU A 298 2.30 -33.32 -16.48
C GLU A 298 2.77 -32.18 -15.56
N SER A 299 4.05 -31.79 -15.61
CA SER A 299 4.65 -30.82 -14.71
C SER A 299 5.19 -29.56 -15.39
N THR A 300 5.33 -29.57 -16.71
CA THR A 300 5.97 -28.48 -17.45
C THR A 300 5.18 -28.07 -18.69
N VAL A 301 5.44 -26.86 -19.17
CA VAL A 301 4.82 -26.29 -20.36
C VAL A 301 5.85 -25.47 -21.14
N ASP A 302 5.77 -25.55 -22.49
CA ASP A 302 6.54 -24.72 -23.41
C ASP A 302 5.55 -23.93 -24.26
N TYR A 303 5.72 -22.61 -24.31
CA TYR A 303 4.81 -21.71 -25.02
C TYR A 303 5.55 -20.51 -25.63
N LYS A 304 4.88 -19.87 -26.57
CA LYS A 304 5.23 -18.56 -27.09
C LYS A 304 4.16 -17.57 -26.65
N SER A 305 4.55 -16.35 -26.36
CA SER A 305 3.64 -15.30 -25.97
C SER A 305 3.83 -14.01 -26.77
N LEU A 306 2.76 -13.29 -26.94
CA LEU A 306 2.74 -11.92 -27.47
C LEU A 306 2.09 -11.02 -26.41
N HIS A 307 2.81 -10.01 -25.98
CA HIS A 307 2.40 -9.03 -24.98
C HIS A 307 2.09 -7.70 -25.63
N ILE A 308 1.00 -7.08 -25.23
CA ILE A 308 0.61 -5.71 -25.56
C ILE A 308 0.52 -4.94 -24.25
N PRO A 309 1.55 -4.14 -23.90
CA PRO A 309 1.63 -3.49 -22.62
C PRO A 309 0.58 -2.39 -22.42
N PHE A 310 0.13 -2.22 -21.19
CA PHE A 310 -0.64 -1.05 -20.77
C PHE A 310 0.30 0.08 -20.38
N ASN A 311 0.40 1.12 -21.18
CA ASN A 311 1.33 2.23 -20.97
C ASN A 311 0.67 3.52 -20.49
N GLU A 312 -0.63 3.71 -20.76
CA GLU A 312 -1.30 5.00 -20.54
C GLU A 312 -1.30 5.41 -19.04
N LEU A 313 -1.51 4.47 -18.13
CA LEU A 313 -1.47 4.77 -16.69
C LEU A 313 -0.09 5.25 -16.26
N LYS A 314 0.97 4.58 -16.71
CA LYS A 314 2.37 4.95 -16.43
C LYS A 314 2.68 6.35 -16.97
N VAL A 315 2.30 6.62 -18.23
CA VAL A 315 2.49 7.93 -18.88
C VAL A 315 1.80 9.05 -18.07
N ARG A 316 0.58 8.81 -17.59
CA ARG A 316 -0.14 9.78 -16.74
C ARG A 316 0.56 10.02 -15.42
N ILE A 317 1.05 8.97 -14.76
CA ILE A 317 1.80 9.07 -13.49
C ILE A 317 3.10 9.85 -13.69
N GLU A 318 3.87 9.53 -14.73
CA GLU A 318 5.08 10.28 -15.06
C GLU A 318 4.80 11.78 -15.35
N LYS A 319 3.69 12.06 -16.01
CA LYS A 319 3.26 13.43 -16.26
C LYS A 319 2.98 14.18 -14.96
N ILE A 320 2.17 13.62 -14.05
CA ILE A 320 1.86 14.26 -12.77
C ILE A 320 3.10 14.38 -11.88
N ARG A 321 4.06 13.46 -11.97
CA ARG A 321 5.36 13.55 -11.30
C ARG A 321 6.17 14.72 -11.83
N LYS A 322 6.29 14.89 -13.15
CA LYS A 322 6.94 16.03 -13.80
C LYS A 322 6.26 17.37 -13.50
N GLU A 323 4.95 17.36 -13.29
CA GLU A 323 4.17 18.55 -12.87
C GLU A 323 4.31 18.88 -11.38
N GLY A 324 5.08 18.10 -10.60
CA GLY A 324 5.28 18.32 -9.15
C GLY A 324 4.02 18.04 -8.33
N LYS A 325 3.11 17.19 -8.81
CA LYS A 325 1.87 16.83 -8.12
C LYS A 325 1.99 15.60 -7.23
N ILE A 326 3.20 15.05 -7.10
CA ILE A 326 3.54 14.00 -6.14
C ILE A 326 4.36 14.66 -5.03
N ASP A 327 3.90 14.55 -3.79
CA ASP A 327 4.55 15.09 -2.59
C ASP A 327 4.83 13.95 -1.62
N GLU A 328 6.09 13.52 -1.57
CA GLU A 328 6.56 12.46 -0.70
C GLU A 328 6.92 13.02 0.68
N ARG A 329 6.51 12.32 1.74
CA ARG A 329 6.78 12.72 3.13
C ARG A 329 7.97 11.99 3.76
N ILE A 330 8.52 11.02 3.05
CA ILE A 330 9.75 10.33 3.39
C ILE A 330 10.75 10.52 2.24
N THR A 331 12.03 10.59 2.56
CA THR A 331 13.10 10.69 1.56
C THR A 331 13.75 9.31 1.42
N LEU A 332 13.63 8.72 0.25
CA LEU A 332 14.27 7.46 -0.09
C LEU A 332 15.33 7.76 -1.16
N ASP A 333 16.58 8.01 -0.71
CA ASP A 333 17.70 8.24 -1.62
C ASP A 333 18.13 6.87 -2.19
N VAL A 334 17.79 6.63 -3.44
CA VAL A 334 18.35 5.56 -4.27
C VAL A 334 19.23 6.29 -5.30
N ASN A 335 20.52 5.94 -5.40
CA ASN A 335 21.36 6.44 -6.46
C ASN A 335 20.81 5.91 -7.80
N GLU A 336 20.15 6.78 -8.56
CA GLU A 336 19.58 6.42 -9.87
C GLU A 336 20.68 6.18 -10.93
N GLU A 337 21.95 6.46 -10.60
CA GLU A 337 23.08 6.40 -11.57
C GLU A 337 23.55 4.97 -11.88
N GLU A 338 23.17 3.93 -11.10
CA GLU A 338 23.63 2.54 -11.33
C GLU A 338 22.67 1.67 -12.14
N SER A 339 21.41 2.09 -12.36
CA SER A 339 20.42 1.26 -13.06
C SER A 339 20.47 1.36 -14.60
N GLU A 340 21.17 2.36 -15.15
CA GLU A 340 21.32 2.51 -16.62
C GLU A 340 22.62 1.87 -17.16
N GLU A 341 23.67 1.67 -16.33
CA GLU A 341 24.94 1.08 -16.79
C GLU A 341 24.92 -0.45 -16.90
N ASP A 342 24.07 -1.16 -16.14
CA ASP A 342 23.99 -2.63 -16.19
C ASP A 342 23.22 -3.16 -17.42
N VAL A 343 22.45 -2.32 -18.11
CA VAL A 343 21.72 -2.73 -19.33
C VAL A 343 22.57 -2.53 -20.59
N GLU A 344 23.56 -1.63 -20.57
CA GLU A 344 24.45 -1.41 -21.73
C GLU A 344 25.70 -2.33 -21.77
N SER A 345 25.94 -3.14 -20.73
CA SER A 345 27.14 -4.01 -20.66
C SER A 345 26.91 -5.47 -21.09
N GLU A 346 25.69 -5.85 -21.49
CA GLU A 346 25.35 -7.20 -22.01
C GLU A 346 24.92 -7.22 -23.50
N GLU A 347 25.33 -6.25 -24.31
CA GLU A 347 25.26 -6.37 -25.78
C GLU A 347 26.57 -6.92 -26.40
#